data_7c3625a34ff3b961815a357e835b432e
#
_entry.id   7c3625a34ff3b961815a357e835b432e
#
_cell.length_a   1.000
_cell.length_b   1.000
_cell.length_c   1.000
_cell.angle_alpha   90.00
_cell.angle_beta   90.00
_cell.angle_gamma   90.00
#
_symmetry.space_group_name_H-M   'P 1'
#
loop_
_entity.id
_entity.type
_entity.pdbx_description
1 polymer ?
#
loop_
_entity_poly.entity_id
_entity_poly.type
_entity_poly.pdbx_seq_one_letter_code
_entity_poly.pdbx_strand_id
1 'polypeptide(L)'
;MKFLLTTIFIYSLSVVSDPIDKIIHIVPAIDETPQVISKGDAADDPAIWLNKLNPNRSLVFGTDKRSGIYTYNLMGEKIGYTEIGDINNIDVRTMNVTD
;
A
#
# COMPACT_ATOMS: atom_id res chain seq x y z
N MET A 1 46.91 -58.64 -11.95
CA MET A 1 46.33 -57.69 -11.00
C MET A 1 45.33 -56.81 -11.75
N LYS A 2 44.06 -56.99 -11.47
CA LYS A 2 43.06 -56.12 -12.02
C LYS A 2 42.69 -55.04 -10.95
N PHE A 3 42.97 -53.76 -11.25
CA PHE A 3 42.54 -52.67 -10.41
C PHE A 3 41.10 -52.33 -10.79
N LEU A 4 40.17 -52.47 -9.85
CA LEU A 4 38.80 -52.02 -10.01
C LEU A 4 38.72 -50.55 -9.59
N LEU A 5 38.62 -49.65 -10.58
CA LEU A 5 38.42 -48.23 -10.32
C LEU A 5 36.93 -47.99 -10.07
N THR A 6 36.57 -47.89 -8.79
CA THR A 6 35.19 -47.52 -8.45
C THR A 6 35.04 -46.03 -8.56
N THR A 7 34.43 -45.57 -9.65
CA THR A 7 34.10 -44.16 -9.82
C THR A 7 32.87 -43.83 -8.98
N ILE A 8 33.08 -43.16 -7.88
CA ILE A 8 31.97 -42.62 -7.05
C ILE A 8 31.45 -41.36 -7.75
N PHE A 9 30.27 -41.45 -8.37
CA PHE A 9 29.52 -40.29 -8.82
C PHE A 9 28.85 -39.61 -7.62
N ILE A 10 29.42 -38.52 -7.16
CA ILE A 10 28.78 -37.64 -6.20
C ILE A 10 27.79 -36.76 -6.99
N TYR A 11 26.51 -37.10 -6.93
CA TYR A 11 25.46 -36.20 -7.38
C TYR A 11 25.32 -35.09 -6.34
N SER A 12 25.91 -33.94 -6.64
CA SER A 12 25.59 -32.72 -5.89
C SER A 12 24.18 -32.29 -6.25
N LEU A 13 23.25 -32.52 -5.33
CA LEU A 13 21.90 -31.98 -5.42
C LEU A 13 22.00 -30.45 -5.20
N SER A 14 22.10 -29.69 -6.27
CA SER A 14 21.99 -28.24 -6.19
C SER A 14 20.52 -27.91 -5.93
N VAL A 15 20.21 -27.54 -4.68
CA VAL A 15 18.92 -26.93 -4.35
C VAL A 15 18.92 -25.53 -4.98
N VAL A 16 18.26 -25.41 -6.12
CA VAL A 16 17.98 -24.10 -6.70
C VAL A 16 16.83 -23.51 -5.90
N SER A 17 17.14 -22.68 -4.90
CA SER A 17 16.14 -21.82 -4.30
C SER A 17 15.80 -20.75 -5.32
N ASP A 18 14.52 -20.64 -5.70
CA ASP A 18 14.08 -19.51 -6.51
C ASP A 18 14.46 -18.20 -5.81
N PRO A 19 15.11 -17.27 -6.51
CA PRO A 19 15.48 -16.01 -5.88
C PRO A 19 14.22 -15.30 -5.39
N ILE A 20 14.29 -14.79 -4.17
CA ILE A 20 13.18 -14.09 -3.49
C ILE A 20 12.62 -12.94 -4.35
N ASP A 21 13.44 -12.38 -5.23
CA ASP A 21 13.09 -11.32 -6.17
C ASP A 21 11.94 -11.69 -7.12
N LYS A 22 11.69 -12.97 -7.35
CA LYS A 22 10.53 -13.42 -8.14
C LYS A 22 9.20 -13.30 -7.42
N ILE A 23 9.23 -13.14 -6.10
CA ILE A 23 8.05 -13.08 -5.24
C ILE A 23 7.71 -11.62 -4.88
N ILE A 24 8.68 -10.71 -5.01
CA ILE A 24 8.50 -9.30 -4.66
C ILE A 24 8.18 -8.50 -5.92
N HIS A 25 6.97 -7.94 -5.96
CA HIS A 25 6.60 -6.95 -6.96
C HIS A 25 6.84 -5.56 -6.40
N ILE A 26 7.83 -4.86 -6.96
CA ILE A 26 8.10 -3.47 -6.62
C ILE A 26 7.20 -2.58 -7.46
N VAL A 27 6.28 -1.89 -6.81
CA VAL A 27 5.41 -0.90 -7.44
C VAL A 27 5.92 0.49 -7.06
N PRO A 28 6.51 1.25 -8.00
CA PRO A 28 6.94 2.61 -7.70
C PRO A 28 5.73 3.51 -7.44
N ALA A 29 5.85 4.45 -6.51
CA ALA A 29 4.87 5.51 -6.36
C ALA A 29 4.91 6.42 -7.59
N ILE A 30 3.73 6.73 -8.14
CA ILE A 30 3.60 7.61 -9.31
C ILE A 30 3.08 9.00 -8.93
N ASP A 31 2.41 9.11 -7.79
CA ASP A 31 1.87 10.35 -7.24
C ASP A 31 2.01 10.38 -5.73
N GLU A 32 2.00 11.59 -5.17
CA GLU A 32 1.99 11.82 -3.74
C GLU A 32 1.05 12.96 -3.38
N THR A 33 0.56 12.99 -2.15
CA THR A 33 -0.26 14.09 -1.65
C THR A 33 0.61 15.23 -1.13
N PRO A 34 0.12 16.49 -1.13
CA PRO A 34 0.75 17.54 -0.36
C PRO A 34 0.82 17.18 1.13
N GLN A 35 1.78 17.78 1.82
CA GLN A 35 1.89 17.64 3.27
C GLN A 35 0.62 18.21 3.96
N VAL A 36 0.22 17.57 5.06
CA VAL A 36 -0.82 18.10 5.95
C VAL A 36 -0.33 19.40 6.62
N ILE A 37 -1.27 20.22 7.07
CA ILE A 37 -0.93 21.54 7.63
C ILE A 37 -0.27 21.47 9.01
N SER A 38 -0.60 20.47 9.81
CA SER A 38 -0.01 20.28 11.12
C SER A 38 1.41 19.76 11.00
N LYS A 39 2.30 20.27 11.86
CA LYS A 39 3.72 19.92 11.85
C LYS A 39 4.01 18.69 12.72
N GLY A 40 5.11 18.04 12.42
CA GLY A 40 5.58 16.85 13.12
C GLY A 40 4.84 15.60 12.71
N ASP A 41 4.65 14.67 13.61
CA ASP A 41 3.92 13.42 13.41
C ASP A 41 2.41 13.68 13.42
N ALA A 42 1.88 14.21 12.33
CA ALA A 42 0.50 14.63 12.20
C ALA A 42 -0.29 13.84 11.15
N ALA A 43 0.29 13.55 10.00
CA ALA A 43 -0.31 12.65 9.02
C ALA A 43 -0.33 11.23 9.59
N ASP A 44 -1.48 10.56 9.59
CA ASP A 44 -1.63 9.29 10.31
C ASP A 44 -2.29 8.21 9.45
N ASP A 45 -3.61 8.16 9.39
CA ASP A 45 -4.34 7.02 8.86
C ASP A 45 -5.01 7.33 7.51
N PRO A 46 -4.82 6.49 6.48
CA PRO A 46 -5.49 6.64 5.20
C PRO A 46 -6.71 5.73 5.08
N ALA A 47 -7.70 6.16 4.29
CA ALA A 47 -8.78 5.31 3.83
C ALA A 47 -9.09 5.58 2.36
N ILE A 48 -9.60 4.57 1.65
CA ILE A 48 -9.93 4.68 0.23
C ILE A 48 -11.41 4.34 0.03
N TRP A 49 -12.12 5.24 -0.65
CA TRP A 49 -13.45 4.97 -1.17
C TRP A 49 -13.39 4.65 -2.65
N LEU A 50 -13.78 3.43 -3.00
CA LEU A 50 -13.87 2.99 -4.39
C LEU A 50 -15.20 3.40 -5.01
N ASN A 51 -15.16 4.27 -6.01
CA ASN A 51 -16.32 4.53 -6.85
C ASN A 51 -16.49 3.39 -7.86
N LYS A 52 -17.43 2.48 -7.61
CA LYS A 52 -17.65 1.31 -8.46
C LYS A 52 -18.18 1.65 -9.86
N LEU A 53 -18.89 2.76 -10.00
CA LEU A 53 -19.45 3.20 -11.28
C LEU A 53 -18.40 3.92 -12.14
N ASN A 54 -17.51 4.64 -11.52
CA ASN A 54 -16.40 5.34 -12.18
C ASN A 54 -15.17 5.29 -11.30
N PRO A 55 -14.33 4.25 -11.43
CA PRO A 55 -13.15 4.06 -10.56
C PRO A 55 -12.17 5.25 -10.56
N ASN A 56 -12.08 6.00 -11.66
CA ASN A 56 -11.23 7.20 -11.75
C ASN A 56 -11.70 8.35 -10.84
N ARG A 57 -12.92 8.28 -10.33
CA ARG A 57 -13.49 9.22 -9.36
C ARG A 57 -13.49 8.70 -7.93
N SER A 58 -12.72 7.67 -7.66
CA SER A 58 -12.45 7.21 -6.31
C SER A 58 -11.72 8.27 -5.50
N LEU A 59 -11.84 8.19 -4.19
CA LEU A 59 -11.30 9.19 -3.26
C LEU A 59 -10.34 8.54 -2.27
N VAL A 60 -9.32 9.28 -1.91
CA VAL A 60 -8.41 8.95 -0.83
C VAL A 60 -8.63 9.94 0.31
N PHE A 61 -8.78 9.42 1.52
CA PHE A 61 -8.87 10.23 2.73
C PHE A 61 -7.62 10.03 3.55
N GLY A 62 -7.19 11.10 4.23
CA GLY A 62 -6.07 11.04 5.15
C GLY A 62 -6.37 11.86 6.39
N THR A 63 -5.98 11.35 7.55
CA THR A 63 -6.12 12.09 8.78
C THR A 63 -4.91 12.95 9.07
N ASP A 64 -5.17 14.18 9.54
CA ASP A 64 -4.24 14.99 10.31
C ASP A 64 -4.69 14.91 11.76
N LYS A 65 -3.93 14.23 12.61
CA LYS A 65 -4.26 13.93 14.01
C LYS A 65 -4.68 15.14 14.83
N ARG A 66 -4.27 16.32 14.42
CA ARG A 66 -4.44 17.57 15.17
C ARG A 66 -5.49 18.51 14.60
N SER A 67 -6.06 18.14 13.44
CA SER A 67 -6.95 19.08 12.77
C SER A 67 -8.16 18.43 12.11
N GLY A 68 -8.01 17.34 11.37
CA GLY A 68 -9.17 16.76 10.71
C GLY A 68 -8.85 15.84 9.54
N ILE A 69 -9.75 15.81 8.56
CA ILE A 69 -9.70 14.89 7.42
C ILE A 69 -9.46 15.66 6.13
N TYR A 70 -8.46 15.22 5.39
CA TYR A 70 -8.20 15.63 4.02
C TYR A 70 -8.81 14.66 3.03
N THR A 71 -9.35 15.18 1.95
CA THR A 71 -9.86 14.40 0.82
C THR A 71 -9.03 14.68 -0.41
N TYR A 72 -8.58 13.62 -1.06
CA TYR A 72 -7.75 13.70 -2.27
C TYR A 72 -8.39 12.92 -3.43
N ASN A 73 -8.10 13.35 -4.65
CA ASN A 73 -8.36 12.54 -5.84
C ASN A 73 -7.23 11.50 -6.03
N LEU A 74 -7.34 10.66 -7.07
CA LEU A 74 -6.33 9.61 -7.35
C LEU A 74 -4.98 10.17 -7.85
N MET A 75 -4.90 11.44 -8.21
CA MET A 75 -3.65 12.13 -8.56
C MET A 75 -2.96 12.76 -7.36
N GLY A 76 -3.48 12.56 -6.14
CA GLY A 76 -2.94 13.13 -4.91
C GLY A 76 -3.31 14.60 -4.68
N GLU A 77 -4.14 15.20 -5.52
CA GLU A 77 -4.57 16.58 -5.34
C GLU A 77 -5.60 16.69 -4.21
N LYS A 78 -5.39 17.63 -3.30
CA LYS A 78 -6.35 17.93 -2.24
C LYS A 78 -7.60 18.58 -2.82
N ILE A 79 -8.74 17.89 -2.69
CA ILE A 79 -10.04 18.38 -3.18
C ILE A 79 -11.01 18.74 -2.05
N GLY A 80 -10.68 18.42 -0.82
CA GLY A 80 -11.50 18.76 0.34
C GLY A 80 -10.74 18.69 1.65
N TYR A 81 -11.30 19.36 2.65
CA TYR A 81 -10.83 19.33 4.03
C TYR A 81 -12.02 19.50 4.97
N THR A 82 -12.05 18.70 6.01
CA THR A 82 -13.08 18.78 7.07
C THR A 82 -12.38 18.88 8.41
N GLU A 83 -12.54 20.02 9.06
CA GLU A 83 -12.03 20.24 10.40
C GLU A 83 -12.90 19.50 11.42
N ILE A 84 -12.28 18.62 12.20
CA ILE A 84 -12.95 17.80 13.22
C ILE A 84 -12.27 17.99 14.58
N GLY A 85 -11.03 18.45 14.60
CA GLY A 85 -10.14 18.49 15.75
C GLY A 85 -9.28 17.22 15.82
N ASP A 86 -8.97 16.80 17.03
CA ASP A 86 -8.10 15.63 17.25
C ASP A 86 -8.76 14.34 16.76
N ILE A 87 -8.11 13.66 15.82
CA ILE A 87 -8.59 12.42 15.21
C ILE A 87 -7.42 11.48 14.94
N ASN A 88 -7.58 10.20 15.24
CA ASN A 88 -6.53 9.20 14.99
C ASN A 88 -6.81 8.38 13.72
N ASN A 89 -7.97 7.75 13.63
CA ASN A 89 -8.25 6.75 12.61
C ASN A 89 -9.38 7.17 11.70
N ILE A 90 -9.37 6.64 10.48
CA ILE A 90 -10.45 6.77 9.51
C ILE A 90 -10.76 5.42 8.87
N ASP A 91 -12.03 5.12 8.67
CA ASP A 91 -12.50 3.97 7.90
C ASP A 91 -13.64 4.40 6.99
N VAL A 92 -13.74 3.79 5.82
CA VAL A 92 -14.78 4.09 4.82
C VAL A 92 -15.60 2.83 4.55
N ARG A 93 -16.93 2.96 4.69
CA ARG A 93 -17.87 1.90 4.38
C ARG A 93 -18.97 2.41 3.46
N THR A 94 -19.30 1.60 2.47
CA THR A 94 -20.47 1.85 1.63
C THR A 94 -21.68 1.18 2.24
N MET A 95 -22.72 1.95 2.51
CA MET A 95 -23.99 1.45 3.00
C MET A 95 -25.07 1.71 1.97
N ASN A 96 -25.96 0.75 1.78
CA ASN A 96 -27.20 0.98 1.05
C ASN A 96 -28.23 1.59 2.02
N VAL A 97 -28.58 2.84 1.80
CA VAL A 97 -29.65 3.47 2.53
C VAL A 97 -30.95 3.15 1.77
N THR A 98 -31.76 2.28 2.34
CA THR A 98 -33.15 2.07 1.88
C THR A 98 -34.02 3.06 2.63
N ASP A 99 -34.68 3.95 1.89
CA ASP A 99 -35.71 4.83 2.43
C ASP A 99 -36.94 4.04 2.91
#